data_4b2d51181a9a55429591e1bc267c407a
#
_entry.id   4b2d51181a9a55429591e1bc267c407a
#
_cell.length_a   1.000
_cell.length_b   1.000
_cell.length_c   1.000
_cell.angle_alpha   90.00
_cell.angle_beta   90.00
_cell.angle_gamma   90.00
#
_symmetry.space_group_name_H-M   'P 1'
#
loop_
_entity.id
_entity.type
_entity.pdbx_description
1 polymer ?
#
loop_
_entity_poly.entity_id
_entity_poly.type
_entity_poly.pdbx_seq_one_letter_code
_entity_poly.pdbx_strand_id
1 'polypeptide(L)'
;MTDSAPLLFDVDAATGVATITLNRPQRLNAFDMAMISLWREALARVEKDRAIRALVVTGAGSALCAGGDMDELENFLAMSAIERKNYLWDNVHQVPLALERIDCPVIAALNGTARGAGLDMALMCDLRVMDAGAVLAESYIAMGLMPGDGGAWFLPRLVGLARALELLWTGDAIDAATALRIGLVNHVAPAGTTLAQATALAQRIARQPTYAVRFTKRVALQAATNQASLRSHLDAVSSHMAVIEDLPDFKERVEAFRRRKRG
;
A
#
# COMPACT_ATOMS: atom_id res chain seq x y z
N MET A 1 8.89 7.32 30.13
CA MET A 1 9.01 6.87 28.74
C MET A 1 8.22 7.89 27.93
N THR A 2 8.86 8.65 27.06
CA THR A 2 8.16 9.59 26.18
C THR A 2 7.30 8.75 25.23
N ASP A 3 5.98 8.90 25.35
CA ASP A 3 5.02 8.25 24.45
C ASP A 3 5.27 8.78 23.04
N SER A 4 6.03 8.04 22.23
CA SER A 4 6.22 8.39 20.82
C SER A 4 4.90 8.11 20.10
N ALA A 5 4.50 8.99 19.17
CA ALA A 5 3.26 8.85 18.41
C ALA A 5 3.13 7.43 17.81
N PRO A 6 1.95 6.80 17.84
CA PRO A 6 1.75 5.44 17.35
C PRO A 6 1.95 5.29 15.83
N LEU A 7 2.04 6.41 15.11
CA LEU A 7 2.39 6.47 13.70
C LEU A 7 3.32 7.66 13.47
N LEU A 8 4.38 7.43 12.70
CA LEU A 8 5.31 8.48 12.28
C LEU A 8 5.11 8.76 10.79
N PHE A 9 5.20 10.04 10.42
CA PHE A 9 5.13 10.48 9.04
C PHE A 9 6.29 11.43 8.75
N ASP A 10 7.10 11.07 7.77
CA ASP A 10 8.25 11.86 7.33
C ASP A 10 8.23 12.06 5.82
N VAL A 11 8.84 13.15 5.34
CA VAL A 11 8.97 13.45 3.91
C VAL A 11 10.41 13.88 3.63
N ASP A 12 11.12 13.10 2.84
CA ASP A 12 12.40 13.51 2.28
C ASP A 12 12.17 14.55 1.17
N ALA A 13 12.36 15.82 1.50
CA ALA A 13 12.12 16.92 0.59
C ALA A 13 13.07 16.89 -0.63
N ALA A 14 14.23 16.25 -0.54
CA ALA A 14 15.17 16.16 -1.65
C ALA A 14 14.70 15.19 -2.74
N THR A 15 14.03 14.11 -2.33
CA THR A 15 13.56 13.06 -3.26
C THR A 15 12.05 13.09 -3.50
N GLY A 16 11.28 13.75 -2.63
CA GLY A 16 9.83 13.72 -2.64
C GLY A 16 9.26 12.37 -2.18
N VAL A 17 10.05 11.52 -1.50
CA VAL A 17 9.57 10.26 -0.95
C VAL A 17 9.06 10.49 0.46
N ALA A 18 7.78 10.18 0.69
CA ALA A 18 7.19 10.15 2.02
C ALA A 18 7.28 8.75 2.63
N THR A 19 7.38 8.68 3.95
CA THR A 19 7.37 7.41 4.70
C THR A 19 6.36 7.48 5.83
N ILE A 20 5.46 6.50 5.88
CA ILE A 20 4.60 6.20 7.03
C ILE A 20 5.23 5.02 7.77
N THR A 21 5.50 5.18 9.06
CA THR A 21 5.96 4.10 9.94
C THR A 21 4.92 3.83 11.01
N LEU A 22 4.34 2.63 11.01
CA LEU A 22 3.49 2.15 12.10
C LEU A 22 4.39 1.94 13.32
N ASN A 23 4.12 2.61 14.45
CA ASN A 23 5.07 2.78 15.52
C ASN A 23 4.53 2.34 16.88
N ARG A 24 4.07 1.09 16.95
CA ARG A 24 3.73 0.38 18.20
C ARG A 24 4.46 -0.98 18.23
N PRO A 25 5.80 -1.00 18.15
CA PRO A 25 6.57 -2.25 18.00
C PRO A 25 6.35 -3.25 19.13
N GLN A 26 6.05 -2.79 20.35
CA GLN A 26 5.70 -3.62 21.52
C GLN A 26 4.37 -4.38 21.35
N ARG A 27 3.52 -3.95 20.41
CA ARG A 27 2.25 -4.58 20.02
C ARG A 27 2.31 -5.15 18.60
N LEU A 28 3.50 -5.38 18.05
CA LEU A 28 3.70 -5.78 16.64
C LEU A 28 2.96 -4.85 15.66
N ASN A 29 2.89 -3.57 15.99
CA ASN A 29 2.19 -2.53 15.23
C ASN A 29 0.69 -2.81 15.00
N ALA A 30 0.04 -3.58 15.90
CA ALA A 30 -1.42 -3.68 15.90
C ALA A 30 -2.01 -2.27 16.02
N PHE A 31 -2.98 -1.96 15.15
CA PHE A 31 -3.56 -0.62 15.10
C PHE A 31 -4.74 -0.47 16.07
N ASP A 32 -4.72 0.64 16.77
CA ASP A 32 -5.83 1.19 17.54
C ASP A 32 -6.42 2.41 16.80
N MET A 33 -7.46 3.01 17.38
CA MET A 33 -8.11 4.18 16.78
C MET A 33 -7.20 5.40 16.69
N ALA A 34 -6.24 5.54 17.61
CA ALA A 34 -5.27 6.65 17.56
C ALA A 34 -4.35 6.50 16.34
N MET A 35 -3.85 5.28 16.08
CA MET A 35 -3.05 5.00 14.88
C MET A 35 -3.86 5.18 13.60
N ILE A 36 -5.11 4.70 13.55
CA ILE A 36 -5.99 4.86 12.38
C ILE A 36 -6.24 6.35 12.07
N SER A 37 -6.48 7.18 13.09
CA SER A 37 -6.67 8.62 12.90
C SER A 37 -5.44 9.28 12.28
N LEU A 38 -4.26 9.02 12.85
CA LEU A 38 -2.99 9.55 12.32
C LEU A 38 -2.68 9.02 10.92
N TRP A 39 -3.03 7.76 10.62
CA TRP A 39 -2.84 7.21 9.29
C TRP A 39 -3.67 7.95 8.25
N ARG A 40 -4.95 8.20 8.57
CA ARG A 40 -5.85 8.99 7.71
C ARG A 40 -5.31 10.40 7.47
N GLU A 41 -4.82 11.06 8.53
CA GLU A 41 -4.23 12.41 8.44
C GLU A 41 -2.98 12.41 7.53
N ALA A 42 -2.08 11.42 7.71
CA ALA A 42 -0.90 11.27 6.87
C ALA A 42 -1.28 11.04 5.40
N LEU A 43 -2.25 10.15 5.13
CA LEU A 43 -2.73 9.89 3.77
C LEU A 43 -3.40 11.12 3.14
N ALA A 44 -4.18 11.88 3.92
CA ALA A 44 -4.78 13.14 3.44
C ALA A 44 -3.71 14.19 3.07
N ARG A 45 -2.59 14.21 3.78
CA ARG A 45 -1.43 15.04 3.43
C ARG A 45 -0.78 14.56 2.13
N VAL A 46 -0.56 13.24 1.97
CA VAL A 46 -0.01 12.66 0.73
C VAL A 46 -0.90 12.96 -0.48
N GLU A 47 -2.21 12.88 -0.32
CA GLU A 47 -3.19 13.17 -1.38
C GLU A 47 -3.09 14.63 -1.87
N LYS A 48 -2.92 15.59 -0.94
CA LYS A 48 -2.92 17.03 -1.22
C LYS A 48 -1.57 17.57 -1.65
N ASP A 49 -0.49 17.06 -1.10
CA ASP A 49 0.87 17.59 -1.33
C ASP A 49 1.45 17.01 -2.64
N ARG A 50 1.47 17.84 -3.68
CA ARG A 50 2.00 17.46 -5.00
C ARG A 50 3.53 17.30 -5.03
N ALA A 51 4.26 17.77 -4.01
CA ALA A 51 5.69 17.53 -3.88
C ALA A 51 6.00 16.09 -3.49
N ILE A 52 5.04 15.37 -2.87
CA ILE A 52 5.18 13.95 -2.56
C ILE A 52 5.03 13.15 -3.85
N ARG A 53 6.09 12.45 -4.24
CA ARG A 53 6.21 11.72 -5.51
C ARG A 53 6.03 10.21 -5.36
N ALA A 54 6.28 9.68 -4.17
CA ALA A 54 6.04 8.29 -3.80
C ALA A 54 5.83 8.17 -2.29
N LEU A 55 5.10 7.16 -1.84
CA LEU A 55 4.87 6.83 -0.44
C LEU A 55 5.45 5.45 -0.14
N VAL A 56 6.17 5.31 0.96
CA VAL A 56 6.57 4.02 1.55
C VAL A 56 5.80 3.82 2.85
N VAL A 57 5.23 2.64 3.06
CA VAL A 57 4.57 2.24 4.33
C VAL A 57 5.35 1.11 4.93
N THR A 58 5.75 1.24 6.21
CA THR A 58 6.53 0.23 6.94
C THR A 58 6.10 0.16 8.40
N GLY A 59 6.65 -0.78 9.15
CA GLY A 59 6.47 -0.91 10.59
C GLY A 59 7.78 -0.73 11.37
N ALA A 60 7.69 -0.17 12.55
CA ALA A 60 8.81 -0.17 13.49
C ALA A 60 9.03 -1.58 14.07
N GLY A 61 10.27 -1.96 14.35
CA GLY A 61 10.62 -3.25 14.95
C GLY A 61 10.47 -4.43 13.99
N SER A 62 9.94 -5.56 14.49
CA SER A 62 9.98 -6.87 13.83
C SER A 62 8.72 -7.23 13.04
N ALA A 63 7.77 -6.33 12.90
CA ALA A 63 6.53 -6.57 12.17
C ALA A 63 6.15 -5.37 11.31
N LEU A 64 5.46 -5.60 10.19
CA LEU A 64 4.70 -4.53 9.57
C LEU A 64 3.50 -4.19 10.44
N CYS A 65 2.57 -5.15 10.61
CA CYS A 65 1.36 -4.98 11.40
C CYS A 65 0.70 -6.34 11.71
N ALA A 66 0.30 -6.55 12.95
CA ALA A 66 -0.41 -7.76 13.38
C ALA A 66 -1.93 -7.69 13.21
N GLY A 67 -2.47 -6.58 12.73
CA GLY A 67 -3.92 -6.34 12.57
C GLY A 67 -4.47 -5.37 13.59
N GLY A 68 -5.75 -5.50 13.93
CA GLY A 68 -6.40 -4.70 14.97
C GLY A 68 -5.90 -5.02 16.38
N ASP A 69 -5.85 -4.01 17.26
CA ASP A 69 -5.42 -4.22 18.64
C ASP A 69 -6.49 -5.02 19.42
N MET A 70 -6.06 -6.15 20.00
CA MET A 70 -6.94 -7.03 20.75
C MET A 70 -7.44 -6.40 22.07
N ASP A 71 -6.74 -5.40 22.60
CA ASP A 71 -7.19 -4.68 23.80
C ASP A 71 -8.47 -3.85 23.53
N GLU A 72 -8.72 -3.49 22.28
CA GLU A 72 -9.96 -2.80 21.86
C GLU A 72 -11.12 -3.77 21.58
N LEU A 73 -10.84 -5.09 21.52
CA LEU A 73 -11.81 -6.09 21.12
C LEU A 73 -13.01 -6.15 22.09
N GLU A 74 -12.81 -6.01 23.39
CA GLU A 74 -13.91 -6.05 24.37
C GLU A 74 -14.90 -4.91 24.12
N ASN A 75 -14.41 -3.71 23.88
CA ASN A 75 -15.22 -2.54 23.53
C ASN A 75 -15.98 -2.77 22.22
N PHE A 76 -15.30 -3.32 21.23
CA PHE A 76 -15.90 -3.63 19.94
C PHE A 76 -17.00 -4.71 20.06
N LEU A 77 -16.78 -5.75 20.84
CA LEU A 77 -17.78 -6.81 21.08
C LEU A 77 -18.99 -6.31 21.88
N ALA A 78 -18.85 -5.32 22.73
CA ALA A 78 -19.94 -4.70 23.46
C ALA A 78 -20.87 -3.85 22.56
N MET A 79 -20.43 -3.43 21.39
CA MET A 79 -21.21 -2.65 20.43
C MET A 79 -22.32 -3.52 19.80
N SER A 80 -23.43 -2.92 19.42
CA SER A 80 -24.45 -3.53 18.56
C SER A 80 -23.88 -3.77 17.15
N ALA A 81 -24.54 -4.62 16.36
CA ALA A 81 -24.11 -4.92 15.00
C ALA A 81 -24.01 -3.65 14.11
N ILE A 82 -24.94 -2.70 14.28
CA ILE A 82 -24.92 -1.45 13.50
C ILE A 82 -23.78 -0.53 13.95
N GLU A 83 -23.49 -0.46 15.24
CA GLU A 83 -22.35 0.32 15.75
C GLU A 83 -21.03 -0.28 15.25
N ARG A 84 -20.85 -1.62 15.28
CA ARG A 84 -19.66 -2.27 14.70
C ARG A 84 -19.50 -1.99 13.22
N LYS A 85 -20.59 -2.06 12.45
CA LYS A 85 -20.57 -1.70 11.00
C LYS A 85 -20.12 -0.26 10.81
N ASN A 86 -20.67 0.68 11.57
CA ASN A 86 -20.31 2.09 11.46
C ASN A 86 -18.88 2.33 11.95
N TYR A 87 -18.45 1.69 13.03
CA TYR A 87 -17.07 1.76 13.52
C TYR A 87 -16.04 1.40 12.44
N LEU A 88 -16.24 0.27 11.76
CA LEU A 88 -15.37 -0.12 10.65
C LEU A 88 -15.45 0.87 9.50
N TRP A 89 -16.66 1.19 9.05
CA TRP A 89 -16.88 2.06 7.89
C TRP A 89 -16.34 3.48 8.07
N ASP A 90 -16.66 4.10 9.20
CA ASP A 90 -16.34 5.50 9.45
C ASP A 90 -14.87 5.70 9.86
N ASN A 91 -14.17 4.65 10.26
CA ASN A 91 -12.81 4.71 10.76
C ASN A 91 -11.84 3.84 9.96
N VAL A 92 -11.83 2.53 10.16
CA VAL A 92 -10.81 1.63 9.60
C VAL A 92 -10.83 1.64 8.07
N HIS A 93 -12.03 1.55 7.47
CA HIS A 93 -12.20 1.55 6.01
C HIS A 93 -11.84 2.89 5.35
N GLN A 94 -11.70 3.96 6.13
CA GLN A 94 -11.24 5.23 5.57
C GLN A 94 -9.75 5.21 5.18
N VAL A 95 -8.95 4.26 5.72
CA VAL A 95 -7.56 4.06 5.29
C VAL A 95 -7.49 3.50 3.86
N PRO A 96 -8.12 2.34 3.53
CA PRO A 96 -8.16 1.84 2.15
C PRO A 96 -8.77 2.84 1.16
N LEU A 97 -9.87 3.51 1.53
CA LEU A 97 -10.51 4.51 0.69
C LEU A 97 -9.63 5.74 0.45
N ALA A 98 -8.79 6.12 1.42
CA ALA A 98 -7.80 7.17 1.23
C ALA A 98 -6.67 6.72 0.29
N LEU A 99 -6.17 5.49 0.44
CA LEU A 99 -5.14 4.92 -0.44
C LEU A 99 -5.61 4.81 -1.89
N GLU A 100 -6.89 4.49 -2.13
CA GLU A 100 -7.48 4.46 -3.47
C GLU A 100 -7.41 5.83 -4.18
N ARG A 101 -7.56 6.93 -3.44
CA ARG A 101 -7.50 8.29 -3.99
C ARG A 101 -6.08 8.78 -4.27
N ILE A 102 -5.07 8.17 -3.66
CA ILE A 102 -3.67 8.55 -3.84
C ILE A 102 -3.18 8.13 -5.22
N ASP A 103 -2.79 9.09 -6.05
CA ASP A 103 -2.32 8.86 -7.41
C ASP A 103 -0.79 8.72 -7.53
N CYS A 104 -0.01 9.04 -6.49
CA CYS A 104 1.41 8.68 -6.48
C CYS A 104 1.61 7.20 -6.10
N PRO A 105 2.73 6.57 -6.49
CA PRO A 105 3.03 5.19 -6.12
C PRO A 105 3.11 4.99 -4.60
N VAL A 106 2.52 3.90 -4.12
CA VAL A 106 2.56 3.46 -2.72
C VAL A 106 3.24 2.11 -2.64
N ILE A 107 4.28 2.00 -1.83
CA ILE A 107 5.09 0.80 -1.68
C ILE A 107 5.03 0.31 -0.24
N ALA A 108 4.54 -0.91 0.00
CA ALA A 108 4.65 -1.55 1.30
C ALA A 108 6.05 -2.16 1.46
N ALA A 109 6.77 -1.72 2.49
CA ALA A 109 7.99 -2.34 2.98
C ALA A 109 7.63 -3.30 4.12
N LEU A 110 7.39 -4.55 3.78
CA LEU A 110 7.02 -5.64 4.70
C LEU A 110 8.28 -6.07 5.48
N ASN A 111 8.67 -5.26 6.46
CA ASN A 111 9.88 -5.44 7.26
C ASN A 111 9.81 -6.63 8.23
N GLY A 112 8.68 -7.30 8.30
CA GLY A 112 8.43 -8.46 9.14
C GLY A 112 7.01 -8.96 8.97
N THR A 113 6.49 -9.66 9.97
CA THR A 113 5.16 -10.26 9.94
C THR A 113 4.07 -9.26 9.61
N ALA A 114 3.13 -9.67 8.72
CA ALA A 114 1.86 -8.99 8.47
C ALA A 114 0.72 -10.01 8.52
N ARG A 115 -0.31 -9.75 9.35
CA ARG A 115 -1.39 -10.71 9.59
C ARG A 115 -2.77 -10.06 9.54
N GLY A 116 -3.74 -10.77 8.95
CA GLY A 116 -5.14 -10.32 8.85
C GLY A 116 -5.23 -8.88 8.34
N ALA A 117 -5.85 -7.99 9.10
CA ALA A 117 -5.98 -6.57 8.76
C ALA A 117 -4.63 -5.87 8.46
N GLY A 118 -3.56 -6.30 9.10
CA GLY A 118 -2.20 -5.80 8.80
C GLY A 118 -1.70 -6.24 7.43
N LEU A 119 -2.05 -7.44 6.98
CA LEU A 119 -1.77 -7.88 5.61
C LEU A 119 -2.67 -7.13 4.63
N ASP A 120 -3.97 -6.99 4.91
CA ASP A 120 -4.89 -6.21 4.08
C ASP A 120 -4.33 -4.83 3.77
N MET A 121 -3.80 -4.11 4.78
CA MET A 121 -3.20 -2.78 4.59
C MET A 121 -2.00 -2.79 3.63
N ALA A 122 -1.22 -3.88 3.59
CA ALA A 122 -0.12 -4.04 2.63
C ALA A 122 -0.61 -4.39 1.21
N LEU A 123 -1.71 -5.16 1.10
CA LEU A 123 -2.31 -5.53 -0.19
C LEU A 123 -2.88 -4.31 -0.93
N MET A 124 -3.27 -3.25 -0.21
CA MET A 124 -3.76 -1.99 -0.78
C MET A 124 -2.67 -1.16 -1.44
N CYS A 125 -1.41 -1.38 -1.11
CA CYS A 125 -0.28 -0.69 -1.73
C CYS A 125 -0.08 -1.19 -3.17
N ASP A 126 0.49 -0.33 -4.04
CA ASP A 126 0.74 -0.69 -5.44
C ASP A 126 1.82 -1.78 -5.55
N LEU A 127 2.89 -1.64 -4.78
CA LEU A 127 4.03 -2.57 -4.78
C LEU A 127 4.34 -3.05 -3.36
N ARG A 128 4.97 -4.21 -3.26
CA ARG A 128 5.38 -4.83 -1.98
C ARG A 128 6.81 -5.33 -2.08
N VAL A 129 7.64 -4.89 -1.13
CA VAL A 129 8.99 -5.40 -0.89
C VAL A 129 8.96 -6.13 0.44
N MET A 130 9.33 -7.40 0.49
CA MET A 130 9.20 -8.25 1.67
C MET A 130 10.57 -8.65 2.21
N ASP A 131 10.73 -8.62 3.52
CA ASP A 131 11.91 -9.16 4.19
C ASP A 131 11.97 -10.69 4.00
N ALA A 132 13.17 -11.23 3.76
CA ALA A 132 13.36 -12.65 3.55
C ALA A 132 12.92 -13.53 4.74
N GLY A 133 12.94 -12.97 5.96
CA GLY A 133 12.49 -13.64 7.18
C GLY A 133 11.04 -13.35 7.56
N ALA A 134 10.33 -12.51 6.80
CA ALA A 134 8.95 -12.17 7.09
C ALA A 134 7.97 -13.31 6.77
N VAL A 135 6.82 -13.29 7.44
CA VAL A 135 5.74 -14.26 7.25
C VAL A 135 4.41 -13.50 7.10
N LEU A 136 3.63 -13.88 6.10
CA LEU A 136 2.32 -13.29 5.80
C LEU A 136 1.20 -14.29 6.03
N ALA A 137 0.06 -13.85 6.58
CA ALA A 137 -1.12 -14.71 6.76
C ALA A 137 -2.42 -13.92 6.76
N GLU A 138 -3.44 -14.41 6.06
CA GLU A 138 -4.82 -13.96 6.17
C GLU A 138 -5.50 -14.64 7.37
N SER A 139 -5.13 -14.22 8.57
CA SER A 139 -5.44 -14.95 9.81
C SER A 139 -6.84 -14.71 10.37
N TYR A 140 -7.73 -14.00 9.68
CA TYR A 140 -9.10 -13.75 10.13
C TYR A 140 -9.90 -15.03 10.44
N ILE A 141 -9.71 -16.07 9.64
CA ILE A 141 -10.44 -17.35 9.79
C ILE A 141 -10.18 -18.02 11.14
N ALA A 142 -8.99 -17.83 11.73
CA ALA A 142 -8.67 -18.35 13.05
C ALA A 142 -9.54 -17.74 14.16
N MET A 143 -10.11 -16.55 13.91
CA MET A 143 -11.06 -15.88 14.80
C MET A 143 -12.52 -16.08 14.37
N GLY A 144 -12.78 -16.93 13.37
CA GLY A 144 -14.12 -17.11 12.81
C GLY A 144 -14.64 -15.90 12.02
N LEU A 145 -13.73 -15.07 11.55
CA LEU A 145 -14.03 -13.85 10.77
C LEU A 145 -13.68 -14.04 9.29
N MET A 146 -14.30 -13.23 8.46
CA MET A 146 -13.89 -13.02 7.07
C MET A 146 -12.93 -11.83 6.99
N PRO A 147 -12.14 -11.68 5.89
CA PRO A 147 -11.31 -10.48 5.69
C PRO A 147 -12.14 -9.20 5.78
N GLY A 148 -11.78 -8.33 6.72
CA GLY A 148 -12.57 -7.17 7.09
C GLY A 148 -12.17 -5.88 6.38
N ASP A 149 -10.91 -5.78 5.93
CA ASP A 149 -10.31 -4.51 5.54
C ASP A 149 -9.83 -4.48 4.09
N GLY A 150 -10.28 -5.44 3.28
CA GLY A 150 -10.05 -5.45 1.83
C GLY A 150 -9.32 -6.68 1.29
N GLY A 151 -8.88 -7.65 2.12
CA GLY A 151 -8.17 -8.84 1.66
C GLY A 151 -8.94 -9.63 0.62
N ALA A 152 -10.25 -9.82 0.82
CA ALA A 152 -11.10 -10.50 -0.16
C ALA A 152 -11.25 -9.73 -1.50
N TRP A 153 -10.93 -8.44 -1.52
CA TRP A 153 -10.90 -7.63 -2.74
C TRP A 153 -9.55 -7.68 -3.44
N PHE A 154 -8.46 -7.47 -2.69
CA PHE A 154 -7.12 -7.32 -3.26
C PHE A 154 -6.46 -8.66 -3.57
N LEU A 155 -6.52 -9.64 -2.65
CA LEU A 155 -5.79 -10.89 -2.79
C LEU A 155 -6.13 -11.66 -4.07
N PRO A 156 -7.43 -11.85 -4.47
CA PRO A 156 -7.76 -12.53 -5.72
C PRO A 156 -7.22 -11.83 -6.98
N ARG A 157 -7.07 -10.51 -6.93
CA ARG A 157 -6.54 -9.70 -8.03
C ARG A 157 -5.02 -9.82 -8.16
N LEU A 158 -4.36 -10.16 -7.07
CA LEU A 158 -2.90 -10.30 -7.03
C LEU A 158 -2.45 -11.72 -7.37
N VAL A 159 -3.10 -12.75 -6.80
CA VAL A 159 -2.63 -14.15 -6.88
C VAL A 159 -3.59 -15.09 -7.61
N GLY A 160 -4.71 -14.57 -8.11
CA GLY A 160 -5.78 -15.35 -8.72
C GLY A 160 -6.75 -15.94 -7.68
N LEU A 161 -8.00 -16.19 -8.12
CA LEU A 161 -9.11 -16.52 -7.20
C LEU A 161 -8.85 -17.81 -6.40
N ALA A 162 -8.43 -18.90 -7.05
CA ALA A 162 -8.29 -20.20 -6.37
C ALA A 162 -7.26 -20.14 -5.24
N ARG A 163 -6.11 -19.52 -5.49
CA ARG A 163 -5.05 -19.38 -4.47
C ARG A 163 -5.44 -18.40 -3.36
N ALA A 164 -6.14 -17.32 -3.72
CA ALA A 164 -6.66 -16.41 -2.72
C ALA A 164 -7.65 -17.11 -1.78
N LEU A 165 -8.59 -17.89 -2.31
CA LEU A 165 -9.55 -18.66 -1.50
C LEU A 165 -8.86 -19.68 -0.59
N GLU A 166 -7.83 -20.36 -1.09
CA GLU A 166 -7.03 -21.27 -0.26
C GLU A 166 -6.43 -20.53 0.94
N LEU A 167 -5.72 -19.43 0.71
CA LEU A 167 -5.11 -18.63 1.78
C LEU A 167 -6.14 -18.02 2.75
N LEU A 168 -7.26 -17.53 2.23
CA LEU A 168 -8.34 -16.94 3.02
C LEU A 168 -9.08 -17.96 3.89
N TRP A 169 -9.26 -19.19 3.40
CA TRP A 169 -10.01 -20.22 4.11
C TRP A 169 -9.15 -21.05 5.07
N THR A 170 -7.86 -21.23 4.75
CA THR A 170 -6.95 -21.95 5.66
C THR A 170 -6.31 -21.02 6.68
N GLY A 171 -6.07 -19.76 6.33
CA GLY A 171 -5.28 -18.83 7.15
C GLY A 171 -3.80 -19.21 7.22
N ASP A 172 -3.35 -20.10 6.33
CA ASP A 172 -1.98 -20.58 6.34
C ASP A 172 -0.98 -19.44 6.14
N ALA A 173 0.08 -19.50 6.91
CA ALA A 173 1.17 -18.55 6.82
C ALA A 173 2.07 -18.92 5.63
N ILE A 174 2.47 -17.91 4.86
CA ILE A 174 3.40 -18.07 3.73
C ILE A 174 4.69 -17.31 3.97
N ASP A 175 5.79 -17.90 3.54
CA ASP A 175 7.12 -17.31 3.56
C ASP A 175 7.38 -16.39 2.36
N ALA A 176 8.51 -15.70 2.39
CA ALA A 176 8.89 -14.76 1.33
C ALA A 176 9.09 -15.43 -0.04
N ALA A 177 9.62 -16.66 -0.07
CA ALA A 177 9.82 -17.40 -1.31
C ALA A 177 8.49 -17.78 -1.97
N THR A 178 7.53 -18.22 -1.17
CA THR A 178 6.15 -18.50 -1.61
C THR A 178 5.46 -17.22 -2.06
N ALA A 179 5.52 -16.15 -1.27
CA ALA A 179 4.91 -14.86 -1.61
C ALA A 179 5.43 -14.31 -2.95
N LEU A 180 6.73 -14.41 -3.22
CA LEU A 180 7.32 -14.03 -4.49
C LEU A 180 6.85 -14.94 -5.64
N ARG A 181 6.89 -16.27 -5.44
CA ARG A 181 6.49 -17.26 -6.45
C ARG A 181 5.05 -17.08 -6.91
N ILE A 182 4.14 -16.70 -6.00
CA ILE A 182 2.72 -16.52 -6.33
C ILE A 182 2.38 -15.10 -6.81
N GLY A 183 3.36 -14.20 -6.86
CA GLY A 183 3.15 -12.81 -7.29
C GLY A 183 2.51 -11.91 -6.24
N LEU A 184 2.46 -12.35 -4.97
CA LEU A 184 1.94 -11.53 -3.88
C LEU A 184 2.87 -10.37 -3.55
N VAL A 185 4.18 -10.55 -3.69
CA VAL A 185 5.19 -9.51 -3.52
C VAL A 185 6.02 -9.32 -4.77
N ASN A 186 6.53 -8.12 -5.01
CA ASN A 186 7.34 -7.78 -6.17
C ASN A 186 8.81 -8.12 -5.99
N HIS A 187 9.32 -7.99 -4.76
CA HIS A 187 10.71 -8.22 -4.40
C HIS A 187 10.83 -8.83 -3.01
N VAL A 188 11.86 -9.66 -2.84
CA VAL A 188 12.33 -10.13 -1.53
C VAL A 188 13.67 -9.47 -1.23
N ALA A 189 13.75 -8.79 -0.10
CA ALA A 189 14.95 -8.11 0.38
C ALA A 189 15.70 -9.00 1.40
N PRO A 190 17.04 -8.97 1.43
CA PRO A 190 17.79 -9.56 2.52
C PRO A 190 17.30 -9.03 3.88
N ALA A 191 17.37 -9.89 4.90
CA ALA A 191 16.87 -9.57 6.24
C ALA A 191 17.39 -8.21 6.74
N GLY A 192 16.47 -7.39 7.26
CA GLY A 192 16.77 -6.06 7.80
C GLY A 192 17.03 -4.95 6.76
N THR A 193 16.93 -5.24 5.44
CA THR A 193 17.19 -4.24 4.39
C THR A 193 15.93 -3.77 3.66
N THR A 194 14.77 -4.24 4.07
CA THR A 194 13.50 -4.06 3.36
C THR A 194 13.13 -2.59 3.17
N LEU A 195 13.22 -1.78 4.22
CA LEU A 195 12.92 -0.34 4.12
C LEU A 195 13.88 0.36 3.15
N ALA A 196 15.18 0.06 3.23
CA ALA A 196 16.16 0.66 2.33
C ALA A 196 15.89 0.30 0.87
N GLN A 197 15.53 -0.96 0.58
CA GLN A 197 15.20 -1.40 -0.78
C GLN A 197 13.89 -0.79 -1.28
N ALA A 198 12.86 -0.71 -0.45
CA ALA A 198 11.59 -0.06 -0.79
C ALA A 198 11.81 1.44 -1.05
N THR A 199 12.59 2.10 -0.23
CA THR A 199 12.95 3.53 -0.41
C THR A 199 13.75 3.73 -1.70
N ALA A 200 14.73 2.88 -2.01
CA ALA A 200 15.48 2.96 -3.26
C ALA A 200 14.58 2.77 -4.49
N LEU A 201 13.59 1.85 -4.42
CA LEU A 201 12.58 1.68 -5.47
C LEU A 201 11.70 2.92 -5.60
N ALA A 202 11.22 3.48 -4.47
CA ALA A 202 10.43 4.70 -4.43
C ALA A 202 11.19 5.89 -5.07
N GLN A 203 12.45 6.09 -4.71
CA GLN A 203 13.32 7.12 -5.27
C GLN A 203 13.55 6.94 -6.77
N ARG A 204 13.74 5.69 -7.24
CA ARG A 204 13.87 5.39 -8.67
C ARG A 204 12.61 5.77 -9.43
N ILE A 205 11.43 5.52 -8.88
CA ILE A 205 10.15 5.91 -9.48
C ILE A 205 9.96 7.43 -9.37
N ALA A 206 10.29 8.04 -8.24
CA ALA A 206 10.16 9.48 -8.02
C ALA A 206 11.00 10.32 -8.99
N ARG A 207 12.10 9.78 -9.55
CA ARG A 207 12.88 10.43 -10.63
C ARG A 207 12.21 10.39 -12.01
N GLN A 208 11.12 9.66 -12.19
CA GLN A 208 10.39 9.63 -13.46
C GLN A 208 9.45 10.84 -13.57
N PRO A 209 8.98 11.21 -14.77
CA PRO A 209 8.00 12.27 -14.96
C PRO A 209 6.75 12.06 -14.11
N THR A 210 6.47 12.98 -13.22
CA THR A 210 5.43 12.83 -12.18
C THR A 210 4.06 12.48 -12.75
N TYR A 211 3.62 13.22 -13.78
CA TYR A 211 2.30 13.01 -14.35
C TYR A 211 2.22 11.71 -15.17
N ALA A 212 3.30 11.30 -15.83
CA ALA A 212 3.34 10.02 -16.51
C ALA A 212 3.14 8.86 -15.52
N VAL A 213 3.82 8.90 -14.36
CA VAL A 213 3.66 7.89 -13.30
C VAL A 213 2.23 7.89 -12.75
N ARG A 214 1.70 9.06 -12.36
CA ARG A 214 0.36 9.19 -11.75
C ARG A 214 -0.75 8.76 -12.70
N PHE A 215 -0.70 9.20 -13.95
CA PHE A 215 -1.70 8.84 -14.95
C PHE A 215 -1.63 7.36 -15.33
N THR A 216 -0.42 6.78 -15.41
CA THR A 216 -0.25 5.33 -15.62
C THR A 216 -0.92 4.54 -14.49
N LYS A 217 -0.69 4.89 -13.21
CA LYS A 217 -1.36 4.25 -12.09
C LYS A 217 -2.88 4.33 -12.23
N ARG A 218 -3.42 5.51 -12.50
CA ARG A 218 -4.85 5.75 -12.61
C ARG A 218 -5.50 4.87 -13.69
N VAL A 219 -4.98 4.88 -14.91
CA VAL A 219 -5.58 4.12 -16.01
C VAL A 219 -5.37 2.62 -15.85
N ALA A 220 -4.25 2.18 -15.25
CA ALA A 220 -4.00 0.77 -14.95
C ALA A 220 -4.98 0.22 -13.91
N LEU A 221 -5.23 0.97 -12.82
CA LEU A 221 -6.19 0.58 -11.80
C LEU A 221 -7.63 0.54 -12.33
N GLN A 222 -8.03 1.52 -13.16
CA GLN A 222 -9.35 1.51 -13.80
C GLN A 222 -9.54 0.27 -14.69
N ALA A 223 -8.53 -0.12 -15.45
CA ALA A 223 -8.56 -1.32 -16.28
C ALA A 223 -8.60 -2.61 -15.43
N ALA A 224 -7.80 -2.69 -14.37
CA ALA A 224 -7.71 -3.86 -13.49
C ALA A 224 -9.02 -4.11 -12.68
N THR A 225 -9.82 -3.07 -12.44
CA THR A 225 -11.08 -3.18 -11.69
C THR A 225 -12.31 -3.42 -12.58
N ASN A 226 -12.12 -3.64 -13.88
CA ASN A 226 -13.19 -3.83 -14.89
C ASN A 226 -14.21 -2.67 -14.93
N GLN A 227 -13.81 -1.48 -14.51
CA GLN A 227 -14.68 -0.29 -14.53
C GLN A 227 -14.71 0.41 -15.89
N ALA A 228 -13.87 -0.04 -16.84
CA ALA A 228 -13.74 0.56 -18.14
C ALA A 228 -13.74 -0.47 -19.27
N SER A 229 -14.43 -0.18 -20.39
CA SER A 229 -14.22 -0.90 -21.64
C SER A 229 -12.87 -0.49 -22.27
N LEU A 230 -12.34 -1.33 -23.19
CA LEU A 230 -11.11 -0.96 -23.93
C LEU A 230 -11.28 0.41 -24.64
N ARG A 231 -12.46 0.69 -25.20
CA ARG A 231 -12.74 1.97 -25.84
C ARG A 231 -12.62 3.15 -24.87
N SER A 232 -13.28 3.08 -23.71
CA SER A 232 -13.22 4.15 -22.70
C SER A 232 -11.83 4.26 -22.08
N HIS A 233 -11.10 3.15 -21.92
CA HIS A 233 -9.71 3.16 -21.49
C HIS A 233 -8.80 3.90 -22.48
N LEU A 234 -8.89 3.57 -23.77
CA LEU A 234 -8.08 4.23 -24.81
C LEU A 234 -8.42 5.72 -24.98
N ASP A 235 -9.68 6.11 -24.80
CA ASP A 235 -10.10 7.51 -24.78
C ASP A 235 -9.48 8.28 -23.61
N ALA A 236 -9.51 7.68 -22.42
CA ALA A 236 -8.82 8.25 -21.26
C ALA A 236 -7.30 8.34 -21.45
N VAL A 237 -6.68 7.29 -22.01
CA VAL A 237 -5.24 7.27 -22.33
C VAL A 237 -4.89 8.37 -23.31
N SER A 238 -5.64 8.54 -24.41
CA SER A 238 -5.34 9.59 -25.40
C SER A 238 -5.45 10.99 -24.80
N SER A 239 -6.45 11.23 -23.94
CA SER A 239 -6.61 12.49 -23.22
C SER A 239 -5.45 12.77 -22.26
N HIS A 240 -5.00 11.76 -21.51
CA HIS A 240 -3.86 11.91 -20.62
C HIS A 240 -2.53 12.09 -21.37
N MET A 241 -2.36 11.38 -22.51
CA MET A 241 -1.17 11.53 -23.37
C MET A 241 -1.05 12.93 -23.90
N ALA A 242 -2.13 13.52 -24.41
CA ALA A 242 -2.12 14.90 -24.90
C ALA A 242 -1.66 15.89 -23.81
N VAL A 243 -2.07 15.70 -22.56
CA VAL A 243 -1.60 16.53 -21.43
C VAL A 243 -0.12 16.30 -21.15
N ILE A 244 0.33 15.03 -21.13
CA ILE A 244 1.75 14.71 -20.86
C ILE A 244 2.66 15.30 -21.94
N GLU A 245 2.26 15.25 -23.21
CA GLU A 245 3.05 15.72 -24.35
C GLU A 245 3.30 17.25 -24.32
N ASP A 246 2.44 17.99 -23.65
CA ASP A 246 2.60 19.44 -23.45
C ASP A 246 3.57 19.78 -22.30
N LEU A 247 3.87 18.85 -21.41
CA LEU A 247 4.72 19.10 -20.25
C LEU A 247 6.21 19.23 -20.62
N PRO A 248 6.97 20.09 -19.89
CA PRO A 248 8.41 20.25 -20.08
C PRO A 248 9.19 18.92 -20.02
N ASP A 249 8.85 18.04 -19.06
CA ASP A 249 9.50 16.73 -18.87
C ASP A 249 9.49 15.87 -20.15
N PHE A 250 8.40 15.87 -20.90
CA PHE A 250 8.29 15.13 -22.16
C PHE A 250 9.17 15.75 -23.24
N LYS A 251 9.08 17.08 -23.41
CA LYS A 251 9.83 17.83 -24.42
C LYS A 251 11.34 17.66 -24.23
N GLU A 252 11.83 17.79 -23.00
CA GLU A 252 13.25 17.58 -22.66
C GLU A 252 13.72 16.15 -22.97
N ARG A 253 12.92 15.14 -22.65
CA ARG A 253 13.24 13.73 -22.93
C ARG A 253 13.26 13.44 -24.42
N VAL A 254 12.34 14.01 -25.20
CA VAL A 254 12.34 13.89 -26.67
C VAL A 254 13.62 14.51 -27.25
N GLU A 255 14.03 15.69 -26.79
CA GLU A 255 15.27 16.31 -27.24
C GLU A 255 16.51 15.51 -26.84
N ALA A 256 16.58 14.99 -25.62
CA ALA A 256 17.67 14.12 -25.18
C ALA A 256 17.76 12.84 -26.04
N PHE A 257 16.61 12.24 -26.39
CA PHE A 257 16.57 11.08 -27.28
C PHE A 257 17.06 11.41 -28.68
N ARG A 258 16.65 12.57 -29.24
CA ARG A 258 17.10 13.02 -30.58
C ARG A 258 18.60 13.28 -30.59
N ARG A 259 19.16 13.86 -29.54
CA ARG A 259 20.63 14.10 -29.42
C ARG A 259 21.41 12.77 -29.43
N ARG A 260 20.96 11.75 -28.71
CA ARG A 260 21.60 10.42 -28.67
C ARG A 260 21.59 9.68 -30.01
N LYS A 261 20.62 9.96 -30.90
CA LYS A 261 20.56 9.34 -32.23
C LYS A 261 21.44 10.03 -33.29
N ARG A 262 21.93 11.23 -32.99
CA ARG A 262 22.78 12.03 -33.92
C ARG A 262 24.25 11.94 -33.59
N GLY A 263 24.65 11.43 -32.46
CA GLY A 263 26.02 11.09 -32.09
C GLY A 263 26.26 9.61 -32.14
#